data_28ffd5ec4ca8722dd3b56d5e47de0707
#
_entry.id   28ffd5ec4ca8722dd3b56d5e47de0707
#
_cell.length_a   1.000
_cell.length_b   1.000
_cell.length_c   1.000
_cell.angle_alpha   90.00
_cell.angle_beta   90.00
_cell.angle_gamma   90.00
#
_symmetry.space_group_name_H-M   'P 1'
#
loop_
_entity.id
_entity.type
_entity.pdbx_description
1 polymer ?
#
loop_
_entity_poly.entity_id
_entity_poly.type
_entity_poly.pdbx_seq_one_letter_code
_entity_poly.pdbx_strand_id
1 'polypeptide(L)'
;MAESTSSVQVPDPYRLELVTSDGSRSDEVDNVVRAVALGFHLAQPSDAELEHYATCVEGERLWTIRQPDPDPEFPGLPVATMAAYPSTINTGHGHLEPATFITDVTVRASHRRRGLLRTLMTNALTRSKEEGLPFAALTATEGSIYGRFGYGISTRAQNVEIIADGRFKLNHEPSGTVSMADPLAIDDLRLKVFSEFHQAHRGSHNRQPWHVDFSSGRWSSQKG
;
A
#
# COMPACT_ATOMS: atom_id res chain seq x y z
N MET A 1 23.96 -25.91 6.21
CA MET A 1 24.51 -24.78 6.98
C MET A 1 23.41 -23.71 7.01
N ALA A 2 22.77 -23.52 8.14
CA ALA A 2 21.76 -22.47 8.29
C ALA A 2 22.48 -21.13 8.38
N GLU A 3 22.42 -20.31 7.33
CA GLU A 3 22.79 -18.91 7.43
C GLU A 3 21.87 -18.26 8.43
N SER A 4 22.43 -17.78 9.51
CA SER A 4 21.76 -16.96 10.50
C SER A 4 21.23 -15.71 9.79
N THR A 5 19.93 -15.67 9.56
CA THR A 5 19.25 -14.50 9.00
C THR A 5 19.31 -13.40 10.04
N SER A 6 20.24 -12.48 9.87
CA SER A 6 20.44 -11.33 10.76
C SER A 6 19.22 -10.40 10.63
N SER A 7 18.26 -10.53 11.53
CA SER A 7 17.23 -9.50 11.69
C SER A 7 17.92 -8.19 12.04
N VAL A 8 17.62 -7.13 11.27
CA VAL A 8 18.16 -5.81 11.58
C VAL A 8 17.58 -5.35 12.90
N GLN A 9 18.45 -5.14 13.86
CA GLN A 9 18.07 -4.67 15.16
C GLN A 9 17.49 -3.26 15.06
N VAL A 10 16.33 -3.04 15.65
CA VAL A 10 15.76 -1.71 15.72
C VAL A 10 16.67 -0.80 16.55
N PRO A 11 16.91 0.45 16.15
CA PRO A 11 17.73 1.38 16.95
C PRO A 11 17.11 1.63 18.32
N ASP A 12 17.93 1.61 19.37
CA ASP A 12 17.51 1.98 20.69
C ASP A 12 17.09 3.47 20.74
N PRO A 13 16.01 3.84 21.45
CA PRO A 13 15.16 3.04 22.34
C PRO A 13 13.86 2.50 21.70
N TYR A 14 13.78 2.43 20.36
CA TYR A 14 12.57 2.03 19.65
C TYR A 14 12.30 0.52 19.74
N ARG A 15 11.04 0.15 19.47
CA ARG A 15 10.60 -1.25 19.39
C ARG A 15 9.93 -1.48 18.04
N LEU A 16 10.31 -2.58 17.39
CA LEU A 16 9.67 -3.07 16.18
C LEU A 16 8.59 -4.09 16.58
N GLU A 17 7.39 -3.90 16.06
CA GLU A 17 6.26 -4.80 16.28
C GLU A 17 5.66 -5.20 14.93
N LEU A 18 5.11 -6.41 14.86
CA LEU A 18 4.36 -6.90 13.73
C LEU A 18 2.92 -7.14 14.18
N VAL A 19 2.00 -6.36 13.64
CA VAL A 19 0.56 -6.54 13.84
C VAL A 19 0.03 -7.31 12.64
N THR A 20 -0.71 -8.36 12.89
CA THR A 20 -1.47 -9.11 11.88
C THR A 20 -2.94 -8.83 12.08
N SER A 21 -3.65 -8.51 11.00
CA SER A 21 -5.09 -8.31 11.03
C SER A 21 -5.82 -9.59 10.62
N ASP A 22 -6.86 -9.93 11.35
CA ASP A 22 -7.80 -11.01 11.01
C ASP A 22 -9.08 -10.48 10.33
N GLY A 23 -9.05 -9.23 9.89
CA GLY A 23 -10.21 -8.55 9.31
C GLY A 23 -11.09 -7.86 10.34
N SER A 24 -10.81 -8.03 11.64
CA SER A 24 -11.55 -7.39 12.70
C SER A 24 -10.90 -6.07 13.13
N ARG A 25 -11.73 -5.10 13.50
CA ARG A 25 -11.25 -3.85 14.07
C ARG A 25 -10.60 -4.08 15.44
N SER A 26 -9.44 -3.48 15.65
CA SER A 26 -8.73 -3.48 16.94
C SER A 26 -8.02 -2.13 17.15
N ASP A 27 -7.69 -1.81 18.40
CA ASP A 27 -6.96 -0.59 18.72
C ASP A 27 -5.58 -0.55 18.03
N GLU A 28 -4.93 -1.72 17.84
CA GLU A 28 -3.66 -1.79 17.13
C GLU A 28 -3.83 -1.43 15.66
N VAL A 29 -4.83 -1.97 14.96
CA VAL A 29 -5.12 -1.65 13.56
C VAL A 29 -5.51 -0.19 13.42
N ASP A 30 -6.40 0.31 14.26
CA ASP A 30 -6.82 1.72 14.27
C ASP A 30 -5.61 2.66 14.43
N ASN A 31 -4.70 2.35 15.36
CA ASN A 31 -3.51 3.15 15.59
C ASN A 31 -2.55 3.14 14.39
N VAL A 32 -2.45 2.03 13.66
CA VAL A 32 -1.69 1.98 12.40
C VAL A 32 -2.32 2.91 11.37
N VAL A 33 -3.62 2.81 11.13
CA VAL A 33 -4.34 3.63 10.14
C VAL A 33 -4.22 5.12 10.46
N ARG A 34 -4.42 5.49 11.72
CA ARG A 34 -4.26 6.88 12.18
C ARG A 34 -2.83 7.40 12.00
N ALA A 35 -1.83 6.56 12.26
CA ALA A 35 -0.42 6.92 12.05
C ALA A 35 -0.08 7.05 10.55
N VAL A 36 -0.66 6.21 9.69
CA VAL A 36 -0.55 6.33 8.23
C VAL A 36 -1.14 7.65 7.76
N ALA A 37 -2.37 7.97 8.16
CA ALA A 37 -3.02 9.23 7.83
C ALA A 37 -2.18 10.44 8.26
N LEU A 38 -1.66 10.43 9.50
CA LEU A 38 -0.75 11.47 10.00
C LEU A 38 0.53 11.57 9.14
N GLY A 39 1.13 10.45 8.78
CA GLY A 39 2.38 10.40 8.02
C GLY A 39 2.24 10.91 6.58
N PHE A 40 1.07 10.74 5.97
CA PHE A 40 0.72 11.26 4.64
C PHE A 40 0.03 12.62 4.67
N HIS A 41 -0.13 13.23 5.84
CA HIS A 41 -0.84 14.51 6.02
C HIS A 41 -2.29 14.48 5.52
N LEU A 42 -2.94 13.34 5.73
CA LEU A 42 -4.36 13.14 5.43
C LEU A 42 -5.23 13.50 6.65
N ALA A 43 -6.52 13.71 6.41
CA ALA A 43 -7.48 13.82 7.50
C ALA A 43 -7.49 12.53 8.34
N GLN A 44 -7.76 12.67 9.64
CA GLN A 44 -7.89 11.47 10.48
C GLN A 44 -9.15 10.70 10.09
N PRO A 45 -9.07 9.37 10.00
CA PRO A 45 -10.18 8.54 9.59
C PRO A 45 -11.32 8.58 10.62
N SER A 46 -12.54 8.54 10.12
CA SER A 46 -13.74 8.33 10.90
C SER A 46 -13.85 6.87 11.40
N ASP A 47 -14.74 6.61 12.35
CA ASP A 47 -14.97 5.25 12.83
C ASP A 47 -15.47 4.31 11.73
N ALA A 48 -16.29 4.78 10.81
CA ALA A 48 -16.76 3.98 9.67
C ALA A 48 -15.63 3.62 8.70
N GLU A 49 -14.68 4.53 8.48
CA GLU A 49 -13.49 4.26 7.67
C GLU A 49 -12.55 3.28 8.36
N LEU A 50 -12.37 3.38 9.68
CA LEU A 50 -11.57 2.43 10.46
C LEU A 50 -12.18 1.02 10.42
N GLU A 51 -13.49 0.90 10.59
CA GLU A 51 -14.20 -0.38 10.49
C GLU A 51 -14.01 -1.02 9.12
N HIS A 52 -14.18 -0.22 8.06
CA HIS A 52 -13.98 -0.70 6.69
C HIS A 52 -12.52 -1.07 6.42
N TYR A 53 -11.57 -0.25 6.86
CA TYR A 53 -10.14 -0.51 6.66
C TYR A 53 -9.70 -1.83 7.31
N ALA A 54 -10.21 -2.15 8.49
CA ALA A 54 -9.88 -3.39 9.16
C ALA A 54 -10.17 -4.61 8.27
N THR A 55 -11.30 -4.60 7.53
CA THR A 55 -11.65 -5.67 6.58
C THR A 55 -10.71 -5.70 5.36
N CYS A 56 -10.19 -4.55 4.95
CA CYS A 56 -9.32 -4.44 3.78
C CYS A 56 -7.91 -5.00 4.02
N VAL A 57 -7.45 -4.99 5.27
CA VAL A 57 -6.08 -5.42 5.65
C VAL A 57 -6.03 -6.82 6.25
N GLU A 58 -7.08 -7.61 6.08
CA GLU A 58 -7.09 -9.01 6.51
C GLU A 58 -5.91 -9.78 5.91
N GLY A 59 -5.14 -10.43 6.77
CA GLY A 59 -3.95 -11.19 6.38
C GLY A 59 -2.73 -10.35 5.99
N GLU A 60 -2.82 -9.02 6.01
CA GLU A 60 -1.67 -8.15 5.80
C GLU A 60 -0.75 -8.09 7.03
N ARG A 61 0.51 -7.79 6.78
CA ARG A 61 1.52 -7.58 7.82
C ARG A 61 1.72 -6.10 8.02
N LEU A 62 1.30 -5.61 9.17
CA LEU A 62 1.41 -4.21 9.54
C LEU A 62 2.63 -4.05 10.46
N TRP A 63 3.74 -3.67 9.87
CA TRP A 63 4.98 -3.39 10.60
C TRP A 63 4.90 -2.02 11.24
N THR A 64 5.18 -1.95 12.54
CA THR A 64 5.16 -0.70 13.29
C THR A 64 6.45 -0.52 14.09
N ILE A 65 6.86 0.74 14.27
CA ILE A 65 7.90 1.08 15.23
C ILE A 65 7.33 2.05 16.23
N ARG A 66 7.50 1.72 17.51
CA ARG A 66 7.04 2.53 18.65
C ARG A 66 8.22 3.11 19.40
N GLN A 67 8.04 4.30 19.94
CA GLN A 67 8.94 4.85 20.94
C GLN A 67 8.54 4.37 22.35
N PRO A 68 9.47 4.37 23.33
CA PRO A 68 9.20 3.86 24.68
C PRO A 68 8.20 4.74 25.44
N ASP A 69 8.33 6.05 25.29
CA ASP A 69 7.46 7.01 25.96
C ASP A 69 6.32 7.44 25.05
N PRO A 70 5.06 7.37 25.49
CA PRO A 70 3.92 7.83 24.72
C PRO A 70 4.07 9.29 24.29
N ASP A 71 3.75 9.58 23.03
CA ASP A 71 3.66 10.96 22.56
C ASP A 71 2.41 11.62 23.19
N PRO A 72 2.54 12.79 23.86
CA PRO A 72 1.41 13.44 24.49
C PRO A 72 0.28 13.84 23.51
N GLU A 73 0.63 14.21 22.28
CA GLU A 73 -0.34 14.64 21.26
C GLU A 73 -0.92 13.46 20.46
N PHE A 74 -0.14 12.36 20.38
CA PHE A 74 -0.51 11.19 19.59
C PHE A 74 -0.30 9.90 20.41
N PRO A 75 -1.01 9.75 21.54
CA PRO A 75 -0.83 8.62 22.44
C PRO A 75 -1.19 7.31 21.70
N GLY A 76 -0.36 6.30 21.85
CA GLY A 76 -0.57 4.98 21.24
C GLY A 76 -0.22 4.87 19.76
N LEU A 77 -0.02 5.97 19.01
CA LEU A 77 0.34 5.88 17.59
C LEU A 77 1.81 5.49 17.40
N PRO A 78 2.11 4.53 16.50
CA PRO A 78 3.48 4.23 16.09
C PRO A 78 4.14 5.45 15.43
N VAL A 79 5.47 5.55 15.57
CA VAL A 79 6.27 6.62 14.95
C VAL A 79 6.71 6.30 13.53
N ALA A 80 6.62 5.03 13.15
CA ALA A 80 6.82 4.57 11.78
C ALA A 80 5.92 3.36 11.48
N THR A 81 5.44 3.27 10.24
CA THR A 81 4.55 2.22 9.76
C THR A 81 5.00 1.70 8.41
N MET A 82 4.60 0.48 8.10
CA MET A 82 4.69 -0.12 6.78
C MET A 82 3.73 -1.31 6.72
N ALA A 83 2.93 -1.41 5.69
CA ALA A 83 2.16 -2.61 5.40
C ALA A 83 2.84 -3.43 4.30
N ALA A 84 2.75 -4.74 4.39
CA ALA A 84 3.25 -5.66 3.39
C ALA A 84 2.26 -6.81 3.19
N TYR A 85 1.96 -7.12 1.94
CA TYR A 85 1.02 -8.18 1.59
C TYR A 85 1.53 -9.00 0.39
N PRO A 86 1.21 -10.32 0.34
CA PRO A 86 1.53 -11.13 -0.82
C PRO A 86 0.61 -10.78 -1.99
N SER A 87 1.18 -10.73 -3.19
CA SER A 87 0.44 -10.49 -4.43
C SER A 87 1.19 -11.08 -5.61
N THR A 88 0.85 -10.72 -6.83
CA THR A 88 1.54 -11.17 -8.03
C THR A 88 1.96 -9.99 -8.90
N ILE A 89 3.07 -10.17 -9.62
CA ILE A 89 3.54 -9.28 -10.68
C ILE A 89 3.59 -10.04 -12.00
N ASN A 90 3.10 -9.44 -13.08
CA ASN A 90 3.20 -10.02 -14.40
C ASN A 90 4.60 -9.75 -14.99
N THR A 91 5.38 -10.80 -15.15
CA THR A 91 6.75 -10.71 -15.70
C THR A 91 6.79 -10.80 -17.24
N GLY A 92 5.65 -11.03 -17.87
CA GLY A 92 5.46 -11.14 -19.31
C GLY A 92 4.95 -12.51 -19.73
N HIS A 93 4.41 -12.59 -20.93
CA HIS A 93 3.84 -13.83 -21.51
C HIS A 93 2.82 -14.54 -20.62
N GLY A 94 2.07 -13.78 -19.81
CA GLY A 94 1.08 -14.32 -18.87
C GLY A 94 1.66 -14.95 -17.63
N HIS A 95 2.97 -14.87 -17.39
CA HIS A 95 3.59 -15.38 -16.17
C HIS A 95 3.36 -14.40 -15.01
N LEU A 96 2.61 -14.87 -14.02
CA LEU A 96 2.34 -14.17 -12.77
C LEU A 96 3.23 -14.72 -11.67
N GLU A 97 4.24 -13.95 -11.30
CA GLU A 97 5.18 -14.34 -10.26
C GLU A 97 4.76 -13.80 -8.90
N PRO A 98 4.89 -14.60 -7.83
CA PRO A 98 4.60 -14.14 -6.48
C PRO A 98 5.54 -13.02 -6.06
N ALA A 99 5.00 -12.04 -5.36
CA ALA A 99 5.73 -10.87 -4.91
C ALA A 99 5.19 -10.35 -3.58
N THR A 100 6.04 -9.70 -2.80
CA THR A 100 5.61 -8.87 -1.68
C THR A 100 5.32 -7.47 -2.18
N PHE A 101 4.13 -6.96 -1.90
CA PHE A 101 3.81 -5.56 -2.11
C PHE A 101 3.90 -4.79 -0.80
N ILE A 102 4.54 -3.62 -0.88
CA ILE A 102 4.78 -2.74 0.27
C ILE A 102 4.00 -1.46 0.06
N THR A 103 3.27 -1.06 1.08
CA THR A 103 2.48 0.18 1.14
C THR A 103 2.56 0.81 2.53
N ASP A 104 1.90 1.94 2.74
CA ASP A 104 1.75 2.62 4.03
C ASP A 104 3.07 2.91 4.76
N VAL A 105 4.10 3.17 3.95
CA VAL A 105 5.44 3.45 4.47
C VAL A 105 5.51 4.88 4.97
N THR A 106 5.48 5.03 6.28
CA THR A 106 5.62 6.35 6.92
C THR A 106 6.69 6.35 8.00
N VAL A 107 7.31 7.51 8.19
CA VAL A 107 8.14 7.81 9.36
C VAL A 107 7.81 9.23 9.78
N ARG A 108 7.31 9.38 11.00
CA ARG A 108 6.94 10.68 11.59
C ARG A 108 8.11 11.67 11.46
N ALA A 109 7.84 12.90 11.05
CA ALA A 109 8.88 13.89 10.71
C ALA A 109 9.91 14.10 11.85
N SER A 110 9.46 14.13 13.09
CA SER A 110 10.30 14.24 14.30
C SER A 110 11.21 13.02 14.55
N HIS A 111 10.98 11.90 13.86
CA HIS A 111 11.70 10.63 14.04
C HIS A 111 12.50 10.20 12.79
N ARG A 112 12.56 11.04 11.76
CA ARG A 112 13.34 10.77 10.55
C ARG A 112 14.85 10.74 10.84
N ARG A 113 15.61 10.13 9.92
CA ARG A 113 17.08 9.99 9.98
C ARG A 113 17.62 9.17 11.17
N ARG A 114 16.78 8.38 11.80
CA ARG A 114 17.13 7.48 12.93
C ARG A 114 17.20 6.01 12.53
N GLY A 115 17.23 5.69 11.22
CA GLY A 115 17.32 4.31 10.74
C GLY A 115 16.00 3.54 10.67
N LEU A 116 14.87 4.13 11.11
CA LEU A 116 13.58 3.42 11.24
C LEU A 116 13.08 2.83 9.92
N LEU A 117 13.16 3.60 8.82
CA LEU A 117 12.81 3.07 7.49
C LEU A 117 13.69 1.88 7.12
N ARG A 118 14.98 1.92 7.41
CA ARG A 118 15.89 0.81 7.13
C ARG A 118 15.46 -0.44 7.90
N THR A 119 15.11 -0.28 9.17
CA THR A 119 14.62 -1.38 10.00
C THR A 119 13.38 -2.02 9.39
N LEU A 120 12.35 -1.22 9.06
CA LEU A 120 11.12 -1.71 8.44
C LEU A 120 11.42 -2.47 7.14
N MET A 121 12.08 -1.82 6.19
CA MET A 121 12.37 -2.39 4.87
C MET A 121 13.20 -3.67 4.94
N THR A 122 14.24 -3.69 5.77
CA THR A 122 15.09 -4.88 5.87
C THR A 122 14.33 -6.06 6.48
N ASN A 123 13.55 -5.84 7.54
CA ASN A 123 12.78 -6.92 8.15
C ASN A 123 11.73 -7.48 7.18
N ALA A 124 11.00 -6.62 6.46
CA ALA A 124 10.02 -7.08 5.47
C ALA A 124 10.66 -7.84 4.30
N LEU A 125 11.78 -7.34 3.76
CA LEU A 125 12.48 -8.02 2.67
C LEU A 125 13.11 -9.34 3.11
N THR A 126 13.65 -9.40 4.33
CA THR A 126 14.14 -10.65 4.92
C THR A 126 13.01 -11.67 5.02
N ARG A 127 11.87 -11.26 5.55
CA ARG A 127 10.70 -12.11 5.65
C ARG A 127 10.20 -12.61 4.30
N SER A 128 10.14 -11.72 3.30
CA SER A 128 9.75 -12.08 1.94
C SER A 128 10.70 -13.12 1.33
N LYS A 129 12.00 -12.98 1.56
CA LYS A 129 13.00 -13.96 1.13
C LYS A 129 12.82 -15.32 1.81
N GLU A 130 12.56 -15.34 3.13
CA GLU A 130 12.29 -16.56 3.90
C GLU A 130 11.01 -17.28 3.40
N GLU A 131 10.04 -16.54 2.91
CA GLU A 131 8.81 -17.07 2.32
C GLU A 131 8.97 -17.47 0.84
N GLY A 132 10.16 -17.29 0.27
CA GLY A 132 10.45 -17.66 -1.11
C GLY A 132 9.82 -16.73 -2.14
N LEU A 133 9.46 -15.49 -1.77
CA LEU A 133 8.92 -14.49 -2.69
C LEU A 133 10.07 -13.85 -3.48
N PRO A 134 10.16 -14.05 -4.81
CA PRO A 134 11.31 -13.60 -5.60
C PRO A 134 11.33 -12.10 -5.87
N PHE A 135 10.20 -11.43 -5.69
CA PHE A 135 10.06 -10.00 -5.97
C PHE A 135 9.46 -9.25 -4.79
N ALA A 136 9.88 -7.99 -4.66
CA ALA A 136 9.21 -6.99 -3.83
C ALA A 136 8.90 -5.77 -4.68
N ALA A 137 7.68 -5.24 -4.57
CA ALA A 137 7.23 -4.08 -5.32
C ALA A 137 6.57 -3.06 -4.40
N LEU A 138 6.58 -1.81 -4.82
CA LEU A 138 5.88 -0.72 -4.15
C LEU A 138 5.52 0.38 -5.16
N THR A 139 4.52 1.17 -4.82
CA THR A 139 4.23 2.42 -5.52
C THR A 139 4.87 3.56 -4.76
N ALA A 140 5.77 4.30 -5.42
CA ALA A 140 6.55 5.35 -4.76
C ALA A 140 5.98 6.74 -5.06
N THR A 141 5.66 7.50 -4.02
CA THR A 141 5.48 8.95 -4.10
C THR A 141 6.83 9.67 -4.12
N GLU A 142 7.84 9.09 -3.45
CA GLU A 142 9.21 9.57 -3.41
C GLU A 142 10.19 8.44 -3.75
N GLY A 143 10.45 8.24 -5.05
CA GLY A 143 11.22 7.09 -5.57
C GLY A 143 12.68 7.05 -5.15
N SER A 144 13.30 8.20 -4.85
CA SER A 144 14.74 8.31 -4.57
C SER A 144 15.20 7.54 -3.32
N ILE A 145 14.29 7.29 -2.36
CA ILE A 145 14.63 6.67 -1.08
C ILE A 145 14.76 5.14 -1.16
N TYR A 146 14.17 4.49 -2.17
CA TYR A 146 14.08 3.03 -2.25
C TYR A 146 15.23 2.35 -3.00
N GLY A 147 15.99 3.09 -3.82
CA GLY A 147 17.14 2.55 -4.55
C GLY A 147 18.19 1.90 -3.65
N ARG A 148 18.38 2.41 -2.42
CA ARG A 148 19.30 1.85 -1.41
C ARG A 148 18.88 0.47 -0.87
N PHE A 149 17.65 0.04 -1.14
CA PHE A 149 17.10 -1.27 -0.79
C PHE A 149 17.00 -2.22 -1.99
N GLY A 150 17.59 -1.85 -3.13
CA GLY A 150 17.59 -2.66 -4.34
C GLY A 150 16.41 -2.43 -5.29
N TYR A 151 15.54 -1.46 -5.01
CA TYR A 151 14.43 -1.13 -5.90
C TYR A 151 14.90 -0.34 -7.12
N GLY A 152 14.41 -0.73 -8.28
CA GLY A 152 14.52 -0.01 -9.53
C GLY A 152 13.14 0.39 -10.05
N ILE A 153 13.09 1.32 -10.99
CA ILE A 153 11.85 1.71 -11.67
C ILE A 153 11.46 0.59 -12.64
N SER A 154 10.35 -0.09 -12.38
CA SER A 154 9.82 -1.15 -13.25
C SER A 154 8.78 -0.63 -14.24
N THR A 155 7.98 0.37 -13.85
CA THR A 155 6.94 0.96 -14.68
C THR A 155 6.72 2.43 -14.30
N ARG A 156 6.01 3.14 -15.16
CA ARG A 156 5.64 4.54 -14.95
C ARG A 156 4.15 4.70 -15.18
N ALA A 157 3.49 5.46 -14.31
CA ALA A 157 2.12 5.92 -14.53
C ALA A 157 2.16 7.33 -15.14
N GLN A 158 1.24 7.61 -16.03
CA GLN A 158 1.02 8.93 -16.61
C GLN A 158 -0.40 9.35 -16.28
N ASN A 159 -0.54 10.51 -15.62
CA ASN A 159 -1.85 11.13 -15.46
C ASN A 159 -2.14 11.97 -16.67
N VAL A 160 -3.32 11.77 -17.25
CA VAL A 160 -3.80 12.51 -18.42
C VAL A 160 -5.09 13.20 -18.04
N GLU A 161 -5.15 14.49 -18.29
CA GLU A 161 -6.38 15.29 -18.15
C GLU A 161 -6.87 15.68 -19.55
N ILE A 162 -8.14 15.42 -19.81
CA ILE A 162 -8.79 15.73 -21.10
C ILE A 162 -9.90 16.73 -20.85
N ILE A 163 -9.82 17.89 -21.50
CA ILE A 163 -10.89 18.87 -21.48
C ILE A 163 -11.95 18.44 -22.48
N ALA A 164 -13.05 17.90 -21.99
CA ALA A 164 -14.20 17.44 -22.77
C ALA A 164 -15.29 18.51 -22.82
N ASP A 165 -15.03 19.64 -23.47
CA ASP A 165 -16.03 20.69 -23.71
C ASP A 165 -16.78 20.45 -25.05
N GLY A 166 -17.67 21.38 -25.41
CA GLY A 166 -18.45 21.27 -26.68
C GLY A 166 -17.61 21.23 -27.97
N ARG A 167 -16.31 21.43 -27.91
CA ARG A 167 -15.36 21.36 -29.02
C ARG A 167 -14.60 20.03 -29.05
N PHE A 168 -14.73 19.20 -28.00
CA PHE A 168 -14.09 17.88 -27.97
C PHE A 168 -14.66 16.98 -29.07
N LYS A 169 -13.78 16.37 -29.84
CA LYS A 169 -14.15 15.42 -30.91
C LYS A 169 -13.23 14.21 -30.85
N LEU A 170 -13.78 13.04 -30.97
CA LEU A 170 -13.01 11.81 -31.16
C LEU A 170 -12.46 11.75 -32.57
N ASN A 171 -11.26 11.22 -32.74
CA ASN A 171 -10.64 11.02 -34.08
C ASN A 171 -11.13 9.76 -34.79
N HIS A 172 -11.99 8.97 -34.14
CA HIS A 172 -12.60 7.76 -34.73
C HIS A 172 -13.99 7.56 -34.13
N GLU A 173 -14.81 6.82 -34.83
CA GLU A 173 -16.14 6.44 -34.35
C GLU A 173 -15.99 5.46 -33.17
N PRO A 174 -16.61 5.74 -32.03
CA PRO A 174 -16.57 4.83 -30.88
C PRO A 174 -17.36 3.55 -31.21
N SER A 175 -16.80 2.41 -30.83
CA SER A 175 -17.51 1.13 -30.88
C SER A 175 -18.03 0.77 -29.49
N GLY A 176 -19.23 0.19 -29.43
CA GLY A 176 -19.86 -0.24 -28.18
C GLY A 176 -20.85 0.76 -27.59
N THR A 177 -21.32 0.45 -26.41
CA THR A 177 -22.31 1.24 -25.67
C THR A 177 -21.73 1.73 -24.35
N VAL A 178 -22.21 2.87 -23.89
CA VAL A 178 -21.88 3.43 -22.57
C VAL A 178 -23.14 3.45 -21.73
N SER A 179 -23.04 2.96 -20.50
CA SER A 179 -24.13 3.01 -19.53
C SER A 179 -23.64 3.63 -18.21
N MET A 180 -24.58 4.24 -17.50
CA MET A 180 -24.34 4.72 -16.14
C MET A 180 -24.44 3.55 -15.17
N ALA A 181 -23.55 3.52 -14.17
CA ALA A 181 -23.60 2.55 -13.10
C ALA A 181 -23.29 3.23 -11.76
N ASP A 182 -23.84 2.69 -10.68
CA ASP A 182 -23.43 3.09 -9.34
C ASP A 182 -21.98 2.65 -9.10
N PRO A 183 -21.07 3.57 -8.79
CA PRO A 183 -19.67 3.23 -8.53
C PRO A 183 -19.47 2.18 -7.44
N LEU A 184 -20.35 2.11 -6.45
CA LEU A 184 -20.26 1.14 -5.34
C LEU A 184 -20.84 -0.24 -5.70
N ALA A 185 -21.64 -0.33 -6.76
CA ALA A 185 -22.28 -1.59 -7.18
C ALA A 185 -21.45 -2.38 -8.21
N ILE A 186 -20.32 -1.85 -8.68
CA ILE A 186 -19.52 -2.49 -9.75
C ILE A 186 -18.11 -2.90 -9.32
N ASP A 187 -17.89 -3.08 -8.01
CA ASP A 187 -16.56 -3.43 -7.47
C ASP A 187 -16.04 -4.76 -8.04
N ASP A 188 -16.88 -5.79 -8.07
CA ASP A 188 -16.51 -7.09 -8.65
C ASP A 188 -16.16 -6.98 -10.14
N LEU A 189 -16.91 -6.17 -10.89
CA LEU A 189 -16.62 -5.92 -12.31
C LEU A 189 -15.26 -5.22 -12.48
N ARG A 190 -14.93 -4.25 -11.63
CA ARG A 190 -13.64 -3.56 -11.65
C ARG A 190 -12.48 -4.51 -11.37
N LEU A 191 -12.61 -5.35 -10.34
CA LEU A 191 -11.61 -6.36 -10.00
C LEU A 191 -11.44 -7.37 -11.14
N LYS A 192 -12.53 -7.85 -11.73
CA LYS A 192 -12.50 -8.76 -12.86
C LYS A 192 -11.79 -8.16 -14.08
N VAL A 193 -12.19 -6.98 -14.52
CA VAL A 193 -11.56 -6.28 -15.66
C VAL A 193 -10.09 -6.04 -15.41
N PHE A 194 -9.72 -5.65 -14.19
CA PHE A 194 -8.32 -5.46 -13.85
C PHE A 194 -7.54 -6.78 -13.80
N SER A 195 -8.13 -7.86 -13.33
CA SER A 195 -7.49 -9.18 -13.34
C SER A 195 -7.16 -9.64 -14.77
N GLU A 196 -8.08 -9.44 -15.72
CA GLU A 196 -7.84 -9.71 -17.15
C GLU A 196 -6.71 -8.84 -17.71
N PHE A 197 -6.71 -7.56 -17.36
CA PHE A 197 -5.61 -6.64 -17.69
C PHE A 197 -4.29 -7.11 -17.10
N HIS A 198 -4.28 -7.51 -15.84
CA HIS A 198 -3.08 -7.98 -15.14
C HIS A 198 -2.47 -9.21 -15.82
N GLN A 199 -3.30 -10.17 -16.25
CA GLN A 199 -2.82 -11.34 -16.98
C GLN A 199 -2.21 -10.99 -18.35
N ALA A 200 -2.70 -9.96 -19.01
CA ALA A 200 -2.26 -9.58 -20.34
C ALA A 200 -1.05 -8.63 -20.36
N HIS A 201 -0.83 -7.86 -19.31
CA HIS A 201 0.09 -6.73 -19.34
C HIS A 201 1.30 -6.91 -18.42
N ARG A 202 2.47 -7.04 -19.05
CA ARG A 202 3.76 -7.09 -18.34
C ARG A 202 3.97 -5.85 -17.47
N GLY A 203 4.50 -6.07 -16.26
CA GLY A 203 4.80 -5.01 -15.29
C GLY A 203 3.60 -4.59 -14.44
N SER A 204 2.40 -5.09 -14.74
CA SER A 204 1.25 -4.89 -13.88
C SER A 204 1.37 -5.73 -12.60
N HIS A 205 0.73 -5.28 -11.54
CA HIS A 205 0.56 -6.04 -10.29
C HIS A 205 -0.92 -6.27 -10.03
N ASN A 206 -1.25 -7.33 -9.30
CA ASN A 206 -2.63 -7.60 -8.95
C ASN A 206 -3.16 -6.53 -7.98
N ARG A 207 -4.47 -6.28 -8.05
CA ARG A 207 -5.16 -5.37 -7.15
C ARG A 207 -5.77 -6.12 -5.97
N GLN A 208 -5.62 -5.53 -4.80
CA GLN A 208 -6.36 -5.92 -3.61
C GLN A 208 -7.74 -5.25 -3.60
N PRO A 209 -8.71 -5.77 -2.85
CA PRO A 209 -10.05 -5.16 -2.75
C PRO A 209 -10.03 -3.68 -2.41
N TRP A 210 -9.16 -3.23 -1.51
CA TRP A 210 -9.05 -1.83 -1.12
C TRP A 210 -8.60 -0.87 -2.24
N HIS A 211 -7.95 -1.36 -3.31
CA HIS A 211 -7.66 -0.52 -4.47
C HIS A 211 -8.92 -0.02 -5.17
N VAL A 212 -10.01 -0.78 -5.06
CA VAL A 212 -11.30 -0.40 -5.66
C VAL A 212 -11.91 0.77 -4.89
N ASP A 213 -11.71 0.82 -3.58
CA ASP A 213 -12.25 1.87 -2.71
C ASP A 213 -11.76 3.26 -3.10
N PHE A 214 -10.49 3.39 -3.49
CA PHE A 214 -9.97 4.65 -4.02
C PHE A 214 -10.67 5.09 -5.31
N SER A 215 -10.98 4.15 -6.20
CA SER A 215 -11.61 4.45 -7.49
C SER A 215 -13.12 4.59 -7.41
N SER A 216 -13.77 4.05 -6.38
CA SER A 216 -15.22 4.17 -6.14
C SER A 216 -15.59 5.44 -5.35
N GLY A 217 -14.59 6.12 -4.77
CA GLY A 217 -14.82 7.25 -3.88
C GLY A 217 -15.28 6.86 -2.47
N ARG A 218 -15.28 5.56 -2.14
CA ARG A 218 -15.56 5.08 -0.78
C ARG A 218 -14.51 5.60 0.21
N TRP A 219 -13.30 5.69 -0.24
CA TRP A 219 -12.17 6.24 0.48
C TRP A 219 -11.94 7.68 0.04
N SER A 220 -12.67 8.59 0.61
CA SER A 220 -12.47 10.00 0.31
C SER A 220 -11.26 10.53 1.09
N SER A 221 -10.09 10.46 0.48
CA SER A 221 -8.91 11.22 0.91
C SER A 221 -9.11 12.74 0.71
N GLN A 222 -10.31 13.18 0.66
CA GLN A 222 -10.71 14.54 0.37
C GLN A 222 -11.28 15.16 1.62
N LYS A 223 -10.80 16.14 2.06
CA LYS A 223 -10.16 17.40 1.73
C LYS A 223 -10.24 18.28 2.93
N GLY A 224 -9.15 18.80 3.31
CA GLY A 224 -9.24 20.14 3.81
C GLY A 224 -9.34 21.07 2.61
#